data_e4b43966a438200d188607a79b8efa70
#
_entry.id   e4b43966a438200d188607a79b8efa70
#
_cell.length_a   1.000
_cell.length_b   1.000
_cell.length_c   1.000
_cell.angle_alpha   90.00
_cell.angle_beta   90.00
_cell.angle_gamma   90.00
#
_symmetry.space_group_name_H-M   'P 1'
#
loop_
_entity.id
_entity.type
_entity.pdbx_description
1 polymer ?
#
loop_
_entity_poly.entity_id
_entity_poly.type
_entity_poly.pdbx_seq_one_letter_code
_entity_poly.pdbx_strand_id
1 'polypeptide(L)'
;MTKNTEGEPRPPLSKLAIRLVTGGRDRSSNFGFVNPPVYHASTVLYPTAEDFLAHRSRYQYGRRGTPTSEALAGALAELEGPQCAGVALLPSGLAAASVALLSVLQAGDHVLVTDSVYLPTRKFCDGLLTRYGVTTTYYDPLIGAGIAALIRPNTRAIYIESPGSLSFEVQDVPAIAAAAQARGVLVLMDNTWASPLYFRALDKGVDLAIQSGTKYIGGHSDVLLGTVAANAAVWPRLNDAVMAMGLCVGPDDMYLALRGLRTLGVRLAAHYAAGLKIARWLGERPEVARVLHPALSSHPGHALWQRDFSGACGLFSIVLKPVPTAAVHAFIDELSLFGIGASWGGYESLAIPFDCAPMRSATVWAPGGPTVRFHIGLEDVDDLIGDLERGFAALAAAG
;
A
#
# COMPACT_ATOMS: atom_id res chain seq x y z
N MET A 1 -34.99 -17.22 -20.68
CA MET A 1 -34.83 -16.26 -21.79
C MET A 1 -33.42 -15.68 -21.68
N THR A 2 -32.54 -16.21 -22.45
CA THR A 2 -31.11 -15.89 -22.51
C THR A 2 -30.85 -14.95 -23.66
N LYS A 3 -30.29 -13.81 -23.41
CA LYS A 3 -29.51 -13.08 -24.40
C LYS A 3 -28.37 -12.36 -23.68
N ASN A 4 -27.21 -12.98 -23.67
CA ASN A 4 -25.94 -12.27 -23.58
C ASN A 4 -25.23 -12.54 -24.89
N THR A 5 -25.25 -11.58 -25.77
CA THR A 5 -24.40 -11.49 -26.93
C THR A 5 -22.99 -11.22 -26.45
N GLU A 6 -22.07 -12.10 -26.78
CA GLU A 6 -20.62 -11.90 -26.66
C GLU A 6 -20.26 -10.61 -27.41
N GLY A 7 -19.64 -9.65 -26.71
CA GLY A 7 -19.00 -8.52 -27.35
C GLY A 7 -19.44 -7.10 -26.97
N GLU A 8 -20.45 -6.89 -26.16
CA GLU A 8 -20.77 -5.53 -25.72
C GLU A 8 -19.89 -5.11 -24.52
N PRO A 9 -19.20 -3.95 -24.59
CA PRO A 9 -18.48 -3.42 -23.45
C PRO A 9 -19.47 -3.15 -22.30
N ARG A 10 -19.19 -3.74 -21.14
CA ARG A 10 -19.99 -3.44 -19.93
C ARG A 10 -19.98 -1.93 -19.68
N PRO A 11 -21.13 -1.30 -19.37
CA PRO A 11 -21.14 0.10 -18.98
C PRO A 11 -20.19 0.31 -17.79
N PRO A 12 -19.46 1.42 -17.73
CA PRO A 12 -18.53 1.68 -16.65
C PRO A 12 -19.25 1.60 -15.31
N LEU A 13 -18.78 0.71 -14.41
CA LEU A 13 -19.36 0.54 -13.08
C LEU A 13 -19.16 1.84 -12.31
N SER A 14 -20.21 2.62 -12.14
CA SER A 14 -20.14 4.00 -11.64
C SER A 14 -19.85 4.10 -10.15
N LYS A 15 -20.17 3.08 -9.36
CA LYS A 15 -20.00 3.09 -7.90
C LYS A 15 -18.92 2.12 -7.44
N LEU A 16 -18.04 2.61 -6.59
CA LEU A 16 -16.89 1.86 -6.05
C LEU A 16 -17.32 0.57 -5.32
N ALA A 17 -18.39 0.62 -4.53
CA ALA A 17 -18.95 -0.56 -3.86
C ALA A 17 -19.33 -1.68 -4.84
N ILE A 18 -19.81 -1.33 -6.03
CA ILE A 18 -20.13 -2.32 -7.07
C ILE A 18 -18.84 -2.96 -7.59
N ARG A 19 -17.78 -2.17 -7.86
CA ARG A 19 -16.48 -2.68 -8.34
C ARG A 19 -15.86 -3.66 -7.35
N LEU A 20 -15.89 -3.34 -6.05
CA LEU A 20 -15.39 -4.24 -5.00
C LEU A 20 -16.12 -5.59 -5.00
N VAL A 21 -17.43 -5.58 -5.16
CA VAL A 21 -18.26 -6.80 -5.10
C VAL A 21 -18.23 -7.60 -6.41
N THR A 22 -18.11 -6.95 -7.56
CA THR A 22 -18.23 -7.60 -8.87
C THR A 22 -16.94 -7.77 -9.64
N GLY A 23 -15.89 -7.02 -9.31
CA GLY A 23 -14.60 -7.06 -10.01
C GLY A 23 -14.01 -8.47 -10.07
N GLY A 24 -13.41 -8.83 -11.19
CA GLY A 24 -12.84 -10.17 -11.41
C GLY A 24 -13.85 -11.33 -11.48
N ARG A 25 -15.17 -11.05 -11.55
CA ARG A 25 -16.21 -12.08 -11.69
C ARG A 25 -16.50 -12.32 -13.17
N ASP A 26 -16.31 -13.55 -13.60
CA ASP A 26 -16.76 -14.01 -14.91
C ASP A 26 -17.82 -15.11 -14.74
N ARG A 27 -19.07 -14.75 -15.05
CA ARG A 27 -20.23 -15.66 -14.88
C ARG A 27 -20.20 -16.80 -15.92
N SER A 28 -19.61 -16.56 -17.07
CA SER A 28 -19.62 -17.51 -18.18
C SER A 28 -18.55 -18.60 -18.03
N SER A 29 -17.34 -18.22 -17.58
CA SER A 29 -16.22 -19.15 -17.45
C SER A 29 -16.20 -19.94 -16.15
N ASN A 30 -16.99 -19.58 -15.14
CA ASN A 30 -17.01 -20.20 -13.82
C ASN A 30 -18.26 -21.09 -13.58
N PHE A 31 -18.89 -21.61 -14.61
CA PHE A 31 -20.09 -22.47 -14.52
C PHE A 31 -21.22 -21.83 -13.67
N GLY A 32 -21.28 -20.49 -13.56
CA GLY A 32 -22.25 -19.78 -12.75
C GLY A 32 -21.91 -19.64 -11.26
N PHE A 33 -20.81 -20.21 -10.79
CA PHE A 33 -20.36 -20.00 -9.40
C PHE A 33 -20.01 -18.52 -9.14
N VAL A 34 -20.32 -18.06 -7.94
CA VAL A 34 -20.11 -16.65 -7.53
C VAL A 34 -18.61 -16.32 -7.44
N ASN A 35 -17.82 -17.20 -6.87
CA ASN A 35 -16.38 -17.04 -6.73
C ASN A 35 -15.63 -17.78 -7.83
N PRO A 36 -14.50 -17.24 -8.33
CA PRO A 36 -13.63 -17.98 -9.23
C PRO A 36 -13.05 -19.20 -8.50
N PRO A 37 -12.81 -20.31 -9.22
CA PRO A 37 -12.10 -21.45 -8.65
C PRO A 37 -10.64 -21.10 -8.37
N VAL A 38 -10.03 -21.89 -7.45
CA VAL A 38 -8.59 -21.82 -7.16
C VAL A 38 -7.87 -22.82 -8.06
N TYR A 39 -7.03 -22.32 -8.96
CA TYR A 39 -6.24 -23.15 -9.87
C TYR A 39 -4.82 -23.33 -9.33
N HIS A 40 -4.52 -24.52 -8.82
CA HIS A 40 -3.15 -24.97 -8.56
C HIS A 40 -2.58 -25.51 -9.87
N ALA A 41 -1.70 -24.74 -10.53
CA ALA A 41 -1.23 -25.07 -11.86
C ALA A 41 0.26 -24.78 -12.05
N SER A 42 0.95 -25.68 -12.75
CA SER A 42 2.25 -25.44 -13.37
C SER A 42 2.16 -25.68 -14.88
N THR A 43 2.04 -26.93 -15.30
CA THR A 43 1.95 -27.30 -16.70
C THR A 43 0.54 -27.09 -17.26
N VAL A 44 0.46 -26.55 -18.46
CA VAL A 44 -0.77 -26.43 -19.26
C VAL A 44 -0.60 -27.30 -20.50
N LEU A 45 -1.56 -28.19 -20.76
CA LEU A 45 -1.54 -29.07 -21.92
C LEU A 45 -2.11 -28.37 -23.15
N TYR A 46 -1.49 -28.62 -24.30
CA TYR A 46 -1.94 -28.15 -25.59
C TYR A 46 -2.55 -29.30 -26.39
N PRO A 47 -3.58 -29.04 -27.23
CA PRO A 47 -4.21 -30.09 -28.03
C PRO A 47 -3.26 -30.72 -29.05
N THR A 48 -2.35 -29.90 -29.64
CA THR A 48 -1.42 -30.37 -30.69
C THR A 48 -0.02 -29.75 -30.47
N ALA A 49 1.00 -30.41 -31.05
CA ALA A 49 2.37 -29.86 -31.08
C ALA A 49 2.45 -28.54 -31.84
N GLU A 50 1.63 -28.35 -32.88
CA GLU A 50 1.55 -27.08 -33.61
C GLU A 50 1.03 -25.96 -32.73
N ASP A 51 -0.03 -26.19 -31.93
CA ASP A 51 -0.55 -25.21 -30.98
C ASP A 51 0.46 -24.86 -29.93
N PHE A 52 1.24 -25.83 -29.45
CA PHE A 52 2.33 -25.60 -28.49
C PHE A 52 3.42 -24.69 -29.07
N LEU A 53 3.90 -25.01 -30.29
CA LEU A 53 4.95 -24.24 -30.95
C LEU A 53 4.48 -22.81 -31.31
N ALA A 54 3.22 -22.66 -31.67
CA ALA A 54 2.61 -21.40 -32.03
C ALA A 54 2.06 -20.62 -30.82
N HIS A 55 2.20 -21.14 -29.60
CA HIS A 55 1.67 -20.53 -28.35
C HIS A 55 0.16 -20.23 -28.42
N ARG A 56 -0.62 -21.06 -29.12
CA ARG A 56 -2.07 -20.90 -29.32
C ARG A 56 -2.87 -21.44 -28.13
N SER A 57 -2.63 -20.86 -26.94
CA SER A 57 -3.43 -21.11 -25.73
C SER A 57 -3.52 -19.86 -24.89
N ARG A 58 -4.66 -19.61 -24.25
CA ARG A 58 -4.85 -18.50 -23.31
C ARG A 58 -3.87 -18.59 -22.14
N TYR A 59 -3.67 -19.78 -21.62
CA TYR A 59 -2.71 -20.08 -20.56
C TYR A 59 -1.62 -20.98 -21.12
N GLN A 60 -0.37 -20.65 -20.84
CA GLN A 60 0.79 -21.37 -21.35
C GLN A 60 1.54 -22.12 -20.25
N TYR A 61 1.54 -21.56 -19.06
CA TYR A 61 2.20 -22.10 -17.87
C TYR A 61 1.66 -21.38 -16.63
N GLY A 62 1.48 -22.09 -15.50
CA GLY A 62 0.82 -21.54 -14.30
C GLY A 62 1.43 -20.24 -13.78
N ARG A 63 2.77 -20.06 -13.86
CA ARG A 63 3.44 -18.82 -13.49
C ARG A 63 3.07 -17.63 -14.39
N ARG A 64 2.65 -17.85 -15.62
CA ARG A 64 2.30 -16.79 -16.58
C ARG A 64 0.86 -16.32 -16.49
N GLY A 65 0.08 -16.96 -15.62
CA GLY A 65 -1.31 -16.61 -15.39
C GLY A 65 -2.22 -17.82 -15.28
N THR A 66 -3.26 -17.66 -14.50
CA THR A 66 -4.35 -18.61 -14.30
C THR A 66 -5.67 -17.83 -14.18
N PRO A 67 -6.84 -18.47 -14.29
CA PRO A 67 -8.10 -17.77 -14.00
C PRO A 67 -8.14 -17.14 -12.61
N THR A 68 -7.46 -17.73 -11.62
CA THR A 68 -7.38 -17.17 -10.25
C THR A 68 -6.60 -15.86 -10.23
N SER A 69 -5.41 -15.81 -10.85
CA SER A 69 -4.59 -14.61 -10.93
C SER A 69 -5.26 -13.49 -11.74
N GLU A 70 -5.90 -13.84 -12.87
CA GLU A 70 -6.64 -12.89 -13.70
C GLU A 70 -7.82 -12.26 -12.95
N ALA A 71 -8.55 -13.07 -12.16
CA ALA A 71 -9.67 -12.58 -11.36
C ALA A 71 -9.22 -11.52 -10.34
N LEU A 72 -8.10 -11.75 -9.63
CA LEU A 72 -7.58 -10.79 -8.67
C LEU A 72 -7.00 -9.56 -9.38
N ALA A 73 -6.13 -9.76 -10.38
CA ALA A 73 -5.51 -8.66 -11.12
C ALA A 73 -6.55 -7.76 -11.80
N GLY A 74 -7.59 -8.36 -12.40
CA GLY A 74 -8.71 -7.64 -13.00
C GLY A 74 -9.52 -6.84 -11.99
N ALA A 75 -9.82 -7.41 -10.81
CA ALA A 75 -10.52 -6.71 -9.75
C ALA A 75 -9.72 -5.50 -9.22
N LEU A 76 -8.41 -5.66 -9.07
CA LEU A 76 -7.51 -4.58 -8.65
C LEU A 76 -7.38 -3.49 -9.73
N ALA A 77 -7.28 -3.88 -11.01
CA ALA A 77 -7.22 -2.91 -12.11
C ALA A 77 -8.49 -2.05 -12.19
N GLU A 78 -9.67 -2.66 -12.00
CA GLU A 78 -10.94 -1.92 -11.91
C GLU A 78 -10.94 -0.91 -10.75
N LEU A 79 -10.33 -1.26 -9.61
CA LEU A 79 -10.23 -0.40 -8.44
C LEU A 79 -9.24 0.75 -8.66
N GLU A 80 -8.07 0.48 -9.26
CA GLU A 80 -7.05 1.49 -9.62
C GLU A 80 -7.57 2.50 -10.66
N GLY A 81 -8.50 2.09 -11.50
CA GLY A 81 -9.23 3.01 -12.40
C GLY A 81 -8.76 2.97 -13.86
N PRO A 82 -9.28 3.91 -14.70
CA PRO A 82 -9.14 3.85 -16.16
C PRO A 82 -7.71 4.06 -16.66
N GLN A 83 -6.81 4.62 -15.85
CA GLN A 83 -5.40 4.78 -16.20
C GLN A 83 -4.59 3.49 -16.01
N CYS A 84 -5.15 2.47 -15.35
CA CYS A 84 -4.49 1.20 -15.10
C CYS A 84 -4.52 0.32 -16.36
N ALA A 85 -3.35 0.03 -16.92
CA ALA A 85 -3.19 -0.89 -18.04
C ALA A 85 -2.99 -2.35 -17.60
N GLY A 86 -2.53 -2.57 -16.36
CA GLY A 86 -2.35 -3.89 -15.80
C GLY A 86 -1.87 -3.86 -14.36
N VAL A 87 -2.03 -4.99 -13.67
CA VAL A 87 -1.60 -5.18 -12.28
C VAL A 87 -0.73 -6.43 -12.20
N ALA A 88 0.49 -6.27 -11.73
CA ALA A 88 1.39 -7.37 -11.38
C ALA A 88 1.11 -7.84 -9.95
N LEU A 89 1.05 -9.16 -9.75
CA LEU A 89 0.90 -9.81 -8.46
C LEU A 89 2.25 -10.36 -8.00
N LEU A 90 2.64 -10.08 -6.77
CA LEU A 90 3.98 -10.32 -6.23
C LEU A 90 3.87 -10.94 -4.83
N PRO A 91 4.87 -11.73 -4.39
CA PRO A 91 4.75 -12.54 -3.16
C PRO A 91 4.76 -11.71 -1.87
N SER A 92 5.08 -10.43 -1.93
CA SER A 92 5.03 -9.53 -0.75
C SER A 92 5.05 -8.07 -1.16
N GLY A 93 4.68 -7.17 -0.23
CA GLY A 93 4.76 -5.71 -0.46
C GLY A 93 6.19 -5.24 -0.75
N LEU A 94 7.20 -5.80 -0.06
CA LEU A 94 8.60 -5.46 -0.36
C LEU A 94 9.04 -5.96 -1.75
N ALA A 95 8.58 -7.13 -2.17
CA ALA A 95 8.81 -7.60 -3.53
C ALA A 95 8.17 -6.65 -4.56
N ALA A 96 6.97 -6.10 -4.27
CA ALA A 96 6.32 -5.12 -5.12
C ALA A 96 7.14 -3.83 -5.25
N ALA A 97 7.63 -3.26 -4.15
CA ALA A 97 8.49 -2.09 -4.16
C ALA A 97 9.81 -2.34 -4.92
N SER A 98 10.47 -3.46 -4.63
CA SER A 98 11.76 -3.82 -5.25
C SER A 98 11.62 -4.05 -6.76
N VAL A 99 10.60 -4.79 -7.18
CA VAL A 99 10.36 -5.09 -8.61
C VAL A 99 9.93 -3.85 -9.37
N ALA A 100 9.09 -2.98 -8.78
CA ALA A 100 8.74 -1.70 -9.37
C ALA A 100 9.99 -0.86 -9.66
N LEU A 101 10.91 -0.74 -8.71
CA LEU A 101 12.18 -0.04 -8.89
C LEU A 101 13.06 -0.70 -9.96
N LEU A 102 13.27 -2.02 -9.88
CA LEU A 102 14.10 -2.76 -10.83
C LEU A 102 13.53 -2.76 -12.26
N SER A 103 12.21 -2.64 -12.42
CA SER A 103 11.59 -2.60 -13.74
C SER A 103 11.90 -1.31 -14.52
N VAL A 104 12.30 -0.24 -13.84
CA VAL A 104 12.49 1.09 -14.45
C VAL A 104 13.92 1.62 -14.31
N LEU A 105 14.77 0.99 -13.48
CA LEU A 105 16.14 1.42 -13.21
C LEU A 105 17.15 0.43 -13.77
N GLN A 106 18.30 0.94 -14.17
CA GLN A 106 19.48 0.18 -14.62
C GLN A 106 20.77 0.75 -14.02
N ALA A 107 21.87 0.06 -14.20
CA ALA A 107 23.21 0.54 -13.76
C ALA A 107 23.51 1.93 -14.31
N GLY A 108 23.99 2.82 -13.44
CA GLY A 108 24.25 4.23 -13.76
C GLY A 108 23.08 5.18 -13.55
N ASP A 109 21.88 4.67 -13.30
CA ASP A 109 20.70 5.51 -13.02
C ASP A 109 20.71 6.06 -11.59
N HIS A 110 19.92 7.12 -11.41
CA HIS A 110 19.66 7.75 -10.13
C HIS A 110 18.15 7.71 -9.80
N VAL A 111 17.83 7.47 -8.54
CA VAL A 111 16.48 7.50 -8.00
C VAL A 111 16.39 8.48 -6.82
N LEU A 112 15.31 9.27 -6.80
CA LEU A 112 14.92 10.08 -5.65
C LEU A 112 13.92 9.28 -4.81
N VAL A 113 14.15 9.16 -3.51
CA VAL A 113 13.29 8.40 -2.60
C VAL A 113 12.89 9.30 -1.44
N THR A 114 11.63 9.28 -1.05
CA THR A 114 11.19 10.04 0.13
C THR A 114 11.92 9.60 1.40
N ASP A 115 12.34 10.55 2.23
CA ASP A 115 13.05 10.25 3.48
C ASP A 115 12.16 9.54 4.51
N SER A 116 10.82 9.62 4.33
CA SER A 116 9.81 8.92 5.14
C SER A 116 9.45 7.53 4.62
N VAL A 117 10.23 6.95 3.73
CA VAL A 117 9.96 5.65 3.13
C VAL A 117 10.04 4.51 4.15
N TYR A 118 9.25 3.47 3.93
CA TYR A 118 9.28 2.21 4.66
C TYR A 118 10.71 1.64 4.75
N LEU A 119 11.16 1.33 5.97
CA LEU A 119 12.54 0.95 6.25
C LEU A 119 13.08 -0.20 5.37
N PRO A 120 12.34 -1.29 5.11
CA PRO A 120 12.83 -2.33 4.20
C PRO A 120 13.04 -1.84 2.75
N THR A 121 12.23 -0.90 2.26
CA THR A 121 12.44 -0.26 0.95
C THR A 121 13.72 0.58 0.96
N ARG A 122 13.97 1.34 2.05
CA ARG A 122 15.24 2.06 2.25
C ARG A 122 16.43 1.10 2.23
N LYS A 123 16.36 0.01 3.00
CA LYS A 123 17.43 -1.02 3.03
C LYS A 123 17.66 -1.66 1.67
N PHE A 124 16.62 -1.84 0.87
CA PHE A 124 16.76 -2.31 -0.51
C PHE A 124 17.51 -1.30 -1.38
N CYS A 125 17.17 -0.02 -1.28
CA CYS A 125 17.84 1.05 -2.02
C CYS A 125 19.31 1.20 -1.63
N ASP A 126 19.62 1.25 -0.32
CA ASP A 126 20.97 1.44 0.20
C ASP A 126 21.87 0.19 0.00
N GLY A 127 21.25 -0.99 -0.03
CA GLY A 127 21.96 -2.27 -0.14
C GLY A 127 21.98 -2.82 -1.58
N LEU A 128 20.94 -3.55 -1.94
CA LEU A 128 20.90 -4.31 -3.20
C LEU A 128 20.94 -3.39 -4.42
N LEU A 129 20.11 -2.34 -4.45
CA LEU A 129 20.02 -1.43 -5.58
C LEU A 129 21.35 -0.71 -5.84
N THR A 130 22.04 -0.27 -4.76
CA THR A 130 23.40 0.32 -4.85
C THR A 130 24.40 -0.66 -5.43
N ARG A 131 24.35 -1.95 -5.04
CA ARG A 131 25.22 -3.00 -5.59
C ARG A 131 25.04 -3.23 -7.09
N TYR A 132 23.86 -2.92 -7.62
CA TYR A 132 23.58 -2.95 -9.06
C TYR A 132 23.87 -1.62 -9.77
N GLY A 133 24.59 -0.71 -9.10
CA GLY A 133 25.09 0.53 -9.72
C GLY A 133 24.07 1.64 -9.83
N VAL A 134 22.95 1.58 -9.09
CA VAL A 134 21.97 2.67 -9.01
C VAL A 134 22.29 3.53 -7.79
N THR A 135 22.25 4.86 -7.95
CA THR A 135 22.44 5.81 -6.86
C THR A 135 21.11 6.30 -6.32
N THR A 136 21.00 6.41 -4.99
CA THR A 136 19.80 6.91 -4.31
C THR A 136 20.09 8.24 -3.64
N THR A 137 19.18 9.20 -3.77
CA THR A 137 19.14 10.43 -2.96
C THR A 137 17.80 10.49 -2.25
N TYR A 138 17.84 10.66 -0.92
CA TYR A 138 16.64 10.87 -0.12
C TYR A 138 16.25 12.33 -0.15
N TYR A 139 14.93 12.60 -0.13
CA TYR A 139 14.40 13.96 -0.16
C TYR A 139 13.38 14.20 0.96
N ASP A 140 13.26 15.46 1.37
CA ASP A 140 12.24 15.90 2.34
C ASP A 140 10.84 15.60 1.80
N PRO A 141 10.02 14.80 2.51
CA PRO A 141 8.66 14.49 2.09
C PRO A 141 7.77 15.73 1.84
N LEU A 142 8.11 16.86 2.43
CA LEU A 142 7.35 18.09 2.27
C LEU A 142 7.85 19.00 1.13
N ILE A 143 8.80 18.54 0.32
CA ILE A 143 9.44 19.33 -0.75
C ILE A 143 8.48 19.78 -1.85
N GLY A 144 7.40 19.04 -2.12
CA GLY A 144 6.45 19.32 -3.19
C GLY A 144 7.12 19.54 -4.55
N ALA A 145 6.73 20.60 -5.28
CA ALA A 145 7.32 20.95 -6.58
C ALA A 145 8.83 21.26 -6.52
N GLY A 146 9.39 21.56 -5.35
CA GLY A 146 10.82 21.78 -5.13
C GLY A 146 11.68 20.56 -5.48
N ILE A 147 11.08 19.37 -5.61
CA ILE A 147 11.73 18.13 -6.08
C ILE A 147 12.46 18.33 -7.42
N ALA A 148 11.98 19.25 -8.25
CA ALA A 148 12.59 19.58 -9.54
C ALA A 148 14.09 19.97 -9.45
N ALA A 149 14.51 20.59 -8.33
CA ALA A 149 15.90 20.98 -8.10
C ALA A 149 16.83 19.78 -7.81
N LEU A 150 16.28 18.63 -7.40
CA LEU A 150 17.04 17.41 -7.10
C LEU A 150 17.16 16.47 -8.32
N ILE A 151 16.41 16.73 -9.40
CA ILE A 151 16.43 15.90 -10.60
C ILE A 151 17.74 16.14 -11.37
N ARG A 152 18.53 15.06 -11.53
CA ARG A 152 19.80 15.02 -12.27
C ARG A 152 19.58 14.47 -13.68
N PRO A 153 20.53 14.63 -14.61
CA PRO A 153 20.42 14.07 -15.98
C PRO A 153 20.21 12.56 -16.03
N ASN A 154 20.72 11.83 -15.04
CA ASN A 154 20.54 10.37 -14.89
C ASN A 154 19.43 9.99 -13.91
N THR A 155 18.62 10.90 -13.38
CA THR A 155 17.44 10.57 -12.59
C THR A 155 16.39 9.94 -13.50
N ARG A 156 15.92 8.74 -13.13
CA ARG A 156 14.91 7.99 -13.89
C ARG A 156 13.60 7.80 -13.15
N ALA A 157 13.66 7.83 -11.82
CA ALA A 157 12.47 7.60 -11.00
C ALA A 157 12.46 8.46 -9.74
N ILE A 158 11.26 8.78 -9.27
CA ILE A 158 10.97 9.32 -7.94
C ILE A 158 10.07 8.31 -7.24
N TYR A 159 10.46 7.89 -6.03
CA TYR A 159 9.68 6.99 -5.18
C TYR A 159 9.03 7.78 -4.05
N ILE A 160 7.71 7.74 -4.00
CA ILE A 160 6.84 8.40 -3.03
C ILE A 160 6.25 7.34 -2.08
N GLU A 161 6.07 7.70 -0.82
CA GLU A 161 5.19 7.00 0.12
C GLU A 161 4.41 8.06 0.89
N SER A 162 3.11 8.14 0.66
CA SER A 162 2.27 9.19 1.26
C SER A 162 0.91 8.66 1.70
N PRO A 163 0.56 8.83 2.98
CA PRO A 163 1.40 9.38 4.08
C PRO A 163 2.65 8.53 4.36
N GLY A 164 3.70 9.18 4.88
CA GLY A 164 4.99 8.55 5.17
C GLY A 164 4.91 7.46 6.25
N SER A 165 5.80 6.47 6.16
CA SER A 165 5.87 5.36 7.12
C SER A 165 6.16 5.88 8.53
N LEU A 166 5.35 5.47 9.49
CA LEU A 166 5.41 5.80 10.93
C LEU A 166 5.15 7.27 11.30
N SER A 167 5.60 8.21 10.51
CA SER A 167 5.59 9.66 10.78
C SER A 167 4.45 10.41 10.10
N PHE A 168 3.83 9.81 9.07
CA PHE A 168 2.61 10.24 8.39
C PHE A 168 2.65 11.60 7.71
N GLU A 169 3.82 12.10 7.28
CA GLU A 169 3.90 13.28 6.43
C GLU A 169 3.12 13.05 5.13
N VAL A 170 2.25 14.00 4.77
CA VAL A 170 1.48 13.95 3.52
C VAL A 170 2.23 14.73 2.45
N GLN A 171 2.57 14.08 1.35
CA GLN A 171 3.28 14.68 0.23
C GLN A 171 2.32 15.32 -0.77
N ASP A 172 2.76 16.38 -1.45
CA ASP A 172 2.04 16.94 -2.59
C ASP A 172 2.32 16.10 -3.85
N VAL A 173 1.65 14.92 -3.92
CA VAL A 173 1.87 13.95 -5.01
C VAL A 173 1.63 14.56 -6.39
N PRO A 174 0.54 15.31 -6.65
CA PRO A 174 0.34 15.93 -7.96
C PRO A 174 1.45 16.92 -8.34
N ALA A 175 1.97 17.70 -7.39
CA ALA A 175 3.04 18.66 -7.67
C ALA A 175 4.37 17.95 -7.97
N ILE A 176 4.69 16.87 -7.23
CA ILE A 176 5.86 16.03 -7.49
C ILE A 176 5.74 15.35 -8.86
N ALA A 177 4.57 14.79 -9.20
CA ALA A 177 4.31 14.12 -10.46
C ALA A 177 4.46 15.10 -11.65
N ALA A 178 3.90 16.30 -11.55
CA ALA A 178 4.05 17.31 -12.58
C ALA A 178 5.51 17.73 -12.81
N ALA A 179 6.28 17.90 -11.73
CA ALA A 179 7.70 18.23 -11.80
C ALA A 179 8.54 17.10 -12.44
N ALA A 180 8.21 15.84 -12.11
CA ALA A 180 8.83 14.66 -12.69
C ALA A 180 8.55 14.52 -14.19
N GLN A 181 7.27 14.63 -14.58
CA GLN A 181 6.82 14.53 -15.99
C GLN A 181 7.48 15.58 -16.88
N ALA A 182 7.63 16.82 -16.39
CA ALA A 182 8.32 17.88 -17.11
C ALA A 182 9.80 17.55 -17.45
N ARG A 183 10.38 16.56 -16.81
CA ARG A 183 11.77 16.09 -16.98
C ARG A 183 11.86 14.65 -17.50
N GLY A 184 10.73 14.01 -17.85
CA GLY A 184 10.69 12.63 -18.34
C GLY A 184 11.09 11.59 -17.25
N VAL A 185 10.88 11.92 -15.99
CA VAL A 185 11.16 11.07 -14.82
C VAL A 185 9.89 10.36 -14.39
N LEU A 186 9.96 9.06 -14.13
CA LEU A 186 8.83 8.23 -13.70
C LEU A 186 8.52 8.43 -12.21
N VAL A 187 7.27 8.30 -11.85
CA VAL A 187 6.80 8.39 -10.45
C VAL A 187 6.25 7.05 -10.00
N LEU A 188 6.84 6.52 -8.94
CA LEU A 188 6.42 5.31 -8.24
C LEU A 188 5.87 5.71 -6.88
N MET A 189 4.74 5.12 -6.47
CA MET A 189 4.15 5.45 -5.17
C MET A 189 3.74 4.18 -4.42
N ASP A 190 4.24 4.04 -3.20
CA ASP A 190 3.62 3.15 -2.23
C ASP A 190 2.35 3.82 -1.67
N ASN A 191 1.21 3.25 -2.05
CA ASN A 191 -0.13 3.73 -1.72
C ASN A 191 -0.84 2.79 -0.72
N THR A 192 -0.07 2.00 0.03
CA THR A 192 -0.63 0.96 0.92
C THR A 192 -1.53 1.53 2.00
N TRP A 193 -1.21 2.73 2.56
CA TRP A 193 -2.00 3.36 3.62
C TRP A 193 -3.42 3.70 3.19
N ALA A 194 -3.58 4.30 2.03
CA ALA A 194 -4.88 4.77 1.54
C ALA A 194 -5.62 3.71 0.73
N SER A 195 -4.91 2.77 0.14
CA SER A 195 -5.37 1.91 -0.94
C SER A 195 -5.94 2.69 -2.14
N PRO A 196 -6.21 2.07 -3.29
CA PRO A 196 -6.88 2.76 -4.41
C PRO A 196 -8.30 3.23 -4.07
N LEU A 197 -8.87 2.76 -2.95
CA LEU A 197 -10.17 3.18 -2.47
C LEU A 197 -10.19 4.66 -2.07
N TYR A 198 -9.16 5.13 -1.39
CA TYR A 198 -9.09 6.49 -0.88
C TYR A 198 -8.09 7.39 -1.60
N PHE A 199 -7.17 6.80 -2.38
CA PHE A 199 -6.24 7.56 -3.21
C PHE A 199 -5.93 6.80 -4.50
N ARG A 200 -6.42 7.29 -5.63
CA ARG A 200 -6.16 6.69 -6.95
C ARG A 200 -4.89 7.30 -7.53
N ALA A 201 -3.76 6.66 -7.24
CA ALA A 201 -2.43 7.18 -7.53
C ALA A 201 -2.20 7.44 -9.03
N LEU A 202 -2.64 6.53 -9.89
CA LEU A 202 -2.49 6.69 -11.35
C LEU A 202 -3.25 7.91 -11.89
N ASP A 203 -4.41 8.27 -11.30
CA ASP A 203 -5.17 9.47 -11.67
C ASP A 203 -4.47 10.78 -11.22
N LYS A 204 -3.44 10.67 -10.36
CA LYS A 204 -2.67 11.80 -9.83
C LYS A 204 -1.29 11.96 -10.50
N GLY A 205 -1.05 11.26 -11.61
CA GLY A 205 0.19 11.35 -12.39
C GLY A 205 1.29 10.38 -11.93
N VAL A 206 0.96 9.42 -11.09
CA VAL A 206 1.85 8.30 -10.74
C VAL A 206 1.88 7.29 -11.89
N ASP A 207 3.03 6.73 -12.20
CA ASP A 207 3.21 5.73 -13.26
C ASP A 207 3.06 4.29 -12.75
N LEU A 208 3.56 4.03 -11.53
CA LEU A 208 3.48 2.74 -10.85
C LEU A 208 2.91 2.91 -9.44
N ALA A 209 1.72 2.37 -9.19
CA ALA A 209 1.09 2.35 -7.87
C ALA A 209 1.35 1.01 -7.18
N ILE A 210 2.06 1.06 -6.06
CA ILE A 210 2.51 -0.09 -5.28
C ILE A 210 1.58 -0.28 -4.09
N GLN A 211 1.24 -1.53 -3.79
CA GLN A 211 0.45 -1.90 -2.63
C GLN A 211 1.09 -3.09 -1.91
N SER A 212 1.19 -3.03 -0.61
CA SER A 212 1.28 -4.24 0.19
C SER A 212 -0.14 -4.80 0.35
N GLY A 213 -0.52 -5.74 -0.52
CA GLY A 213 -1.83 -6.41 -0.45
C GLY A 213 -2.03 -7.20 0.84
N THR A 214 -0.94 -7.51 1.53
CA THR A 214 -0.88 -8.05 2.90
C THR A 214 -1.71 -7.25 3.90
N LYS A 215 -1.86 -5.92 3.68
CA LYS A 215 -2.54 -4.99 4.58
C LYS A 215 -4.05 -5.01 4.32
N TYR A 216 -4.64 -3.88 3.99
CA TYR A 216 -6.10 -3.75 3.85
C TYR A 216 -6.73 -4.58 2.72
N ILE A 217 -5.99 -4.92 1.65
CA ILE A 217 -6.52 -5.77 0.57
C ILE A 217 -6.84 -7.16 1.12
N GLY A 218 -5.88 -7.84 1.75
CA GLY A 218 -6.12 -9.10 2.47
C GLY A 218 -7.02 -8.87 3.69
N GLY A 219 -6.59 -8.03 4.59
CA GLY A 219 -7.36 -7.49 5.70
C GLY A 219 -7.66 -8.46 6.84
N HIS A 220 -6.99 -9.62 6.89
CA HIS A 220 -7.26 -10.68 7.86
C HIS A 220 -5.99 -11.29 8.47
N SER A 221 -4.84 -10.65 8.27
CA SER A 221 -3.53 -11.04 8.83
C SER A 221 -3.06 -12.46 8.45
N ASP A 222 -3.54 -12.97 7.31
CA ASP A 222 -3.37 -14.35 6.84
C ASP A 222 -2.78 -14.48 5.43
N VAL A 223 -2.47 -13.33 4.75
CA VAL A 223 -1.99 -13.29 3.37
C VAL A 223 -0.71 -12.48 3.25
N LEU A 224 0.26 -12.98 2.48
CA LEU A 224 1.40 -12.21 1.99
C LEU A 224 1.21 -11.91 0.50
N LEU A 225 1.03 -10.64 0.17
CA LEU A 225 0.80 -10.19 -1.20
C LEU A 225 1.38 -8.80 -1.43
N GLY A 226 2.01 -8.60 -2.58
CA GLY A 226 2.29 -7.29 -3.13
C GLY A 226 1.59 -7.11 -4.47
N THR A 227 1.21 -5.89 -4.80
CA THR A 227 0.68 -5.56 -6.13
C THR A 227 1.33 -4.30 -6.68
N VAL A 228 1.50 -4.25 -7.99
CA VAL A 228 1.95 -3.04 -8.69
C VAL A 228 1.01 -2.81 -9.87
N ALA A 229 0.25 -1.74 -9.81
CA ALA A 229 -0.55 -1.26 -10.93
C ALA A 229 0.28 -0.29 -11.77
N ALA A 230 0.18 -0.37 -13.08
CA ALA A 230 0.94 0.45 -14.00
C ALA A 230 0.03 1.11 -15.04
N ASN A 231 0.41 2.33 -15.47
CA ASN A 231 -0.16 2.96 -16.65
C ASN A 231 0.34 2.27 -17.93
N ALA A 232 -0.26 2.61 -19.08
CA ALA A 232 0.05 1.98 -20.36
C ALA A 232 1.50 2.18 -20.82
N ALA A 233 2.15 3.27 -20.43
CA ALA A 233 3.53 3.54 -20.83
C ALA A 233 4.55 2.63 -20.15
N VAL A 234 4.27 2.21 -18.90
CA VAL A 234 5.24 1.45 -18.07
C VAL A 234 4.84 -0.01 -17.90
N TRP A 235 3.57 -0.36 -18.13
CA TRP A 235 3.07 -1.74 -17.98
C TRP A 235 3.92 -2.80 -18.71
N PRO A 236 4.33 -2.64 -19.99
CA PRO A 236 5.15 -3.65 -20.67
C PRO A 236 6.46 -3.93 -19.91
N ARG A 237 7.17 -2.88 -19.46
CA ARG A 237 8.44 -3.02 -18.74
C ARG A 237 8.26 -3.72 -17.39
N LEU A 238 7.21 -3.38 -16.65
CA LEU A 238 6.89 -4.04 -15.37
C LEU A 238 6.59 -5.53 -15.60
N ASN A 239 5.73 -5.83 -16.57
CA ASN A 239 5.35 -7.21 -16.88
C ASN A 239 6.56 -8.06 -17.28
N ASP A 240 7.42 -7.52 -18.15
CA ASP A 240 8.64 -8.20 -18.59
C ASP A 240 9.59 -8.46 -17.42
N ALA A 241 9.77 -7.51 -16.50
CA ALA A 241 10.58 -7.67 -15.31
C ALA A 241 10.03 -8.80 -14.40
N VAL A 242 8.72 -8.82 -14.15
CA VAL A 242 8.08 -9.88 -13.35
C VAL A 242 8.28 -11.26 -14.01
N MET A 243 8.09 -11.34 -15.32
CA MET A 243 8.29 -12.59 -16.08
C MET A 243 9.74 -13.06 -16.05
N ALA A 244 10.70 -12.14 -16.22
CA ALA A 244 12.13 -12.46 -16.20
C ALA A 244 12.62 -12.90 -14.83
N MET A 245 12.12 -12.30 -13.75
CA MET A 245 12.46 -12.66 -12.37
C MET A 245 11.79 -13.97 -11.91
N GLY A 246 10.84 -14.51 -12.67
CA GLY A 246 10.18 -15.77 -12.33
C GLY A 246 9.24 -15.68 -11.11
N LEU A 247 8.77 -14.50 -10.77
CA LEU A 247 7.94 -14.26 -9.58
C LEU A 247 6.49 -14.74 -9.81
N CYS A 248 5.91 -15.33 -8.77
CA CYS A 248 4.52 -15.73 -8.74
C CYS A 248 3.99 -15.73 -7.30
N VAL A 249 2.67 -15.67 -7.18
CA VAL A 249 1.93 -15.75 -5.91
C VAL A 249 1.21 -17.08 -5.85
N GLY A 250 1.10 -17.68 -4.68
CA GLY A 250 0.31 -18.90 -4.46
C GLY A 250 -1.18 -18.65 -4.78
N PRO A 251 -1.87 -19.62 -5.40
CA PRO A 251 -3.25 -19.43 -5.82
C PRO A 251 -4.21 -19.24 -4.64
N ASP A 252 -3.92 -19.83 -3.49
CA ASP A 252 -4.71 -19.68 -2.27
C ASP A 252 -4.59 -18.24 -1.73
N ASP A 253 -3.38 -17.67 -1.71
CA ASP A 253 -3.15 -16.28 -1.30
C ASP A 253 -3.88 -15.30 -2.24
N MET A 254 -3.87 -15.57 -3.55
CA MET A 254 -4.63 -14.78 -4.53
C MET A 254 -6.13 -14.84 -4.27
N TYR A 255 -6.65 -16.01 -3.93
CA TYR A 255 -8.07 -16.20 -3.61
C TYR A 255 -8.45 -15.50 -2.31
N LEU A 256 -7.64 -15.64 -1.24
CA LEU A 256 -7.86 -14.96 0.04
C LEU A 256 -7.81 -13.44 -0.12
N ALA A 257 -6.87 -12.91 -0.90
CA ALA A 257 -6.80 -11.49 -1.22
C ALA A 257 -8.04 -11.01 -2.00
N LEU A 258 -8.52 -11.77 -2.99
CA LEU A 258 -9.75 -11.46 -3.71
C LEU A 258 -10.97 -11.49 -2.78
N ARG A 259 -11.04 -12.44 -1.84
CA ARG A 259 -12.06 -12.50 -0.80
C ARG A 259 -12.00 -11.27 0.11
N GLY A 260 -10.81 -10.89 0.58
CA GLY A 260 -10.59 -9.68 1.38
C GLY A 260 -11.04 -8.41 0.64
N LEU A 261 -10.76 -8.31 -0.66
CA LEU A 261 -11.15 -7.18 -1.49
C LEU A 261 -12.66 -6.93 -1.50
N ARG A 262 -13.49 -8.00 -1.39
CA ARG A 262 -14.96 -7.88 -1.35
C ARG A 262 -15.46 -7.05 -0.17
N THR A 263 -14.75 -7.06 0.95
CA THR A 263 -15.10 -6.34 2.18
C THR A 263 -14.20 -5.13 2.45
N LEU A 264 -13.29 -4.81 1.54
CA LEU A 264 -12.35 -3.69 1.71
C LEU A 264 -13.07 -2.38 2.09
N GLY A 265 -14.14 -2.04 1.38
CA GLY A 265 -14.88 -0.79 1.60
C GLY A 265 -15.51 -0.69 2.98
N VAL A 266 -16.16 -1.77 3.45
CA VAL A 266 -16.79 -1.78 4.78
C VAL A 266 -15.78 -1.81 5.90
N ARG A 267 -14.66 -2.53 5.73
CA ARG A 267 -13.57 -2.58 6.71
C ARG A 267 -12.86 -1.25 6.83
N LEU A 268 -12.47 -0.63 5.71
CA LEU A 268 -11.82 0.69 5.73
C LEU A 268 -12.71 1.78 6.30
N ALA A 269 -14.02 1.75 6.05
CA ALA A 269 -14.96 2.68 6.66
C ALA A 269 -15.00 2.52 8.20
N ALA A 270 -15.01 1.28 8.69
CA ALA A 270 -14.96 1.00 10.13
C ALA A 270 -13.62 1.43 10.75
N HIS A 271 -12.49 1.02 10.15
CA HIS A 271 -11.14 1.43 10.59
C HIS A 271 -10.99 2.96 10.64
N TYR A 272 -11.49 3.67 9.63
CA TYR A 272 -11.42 5.13 9.58
C TYR A 272 -12.26 5.76 10.69
N ALA A 273 -13.50 5.32 10.88
CA ALA A 273 -14.39 5.87 11.91
C ALA A 273 -13.82 5.64 13.32
N ALA A 274 -13.40 4.42 13.63
CA ALA A 274 -12.81 4.06 14.91
C ALA A 274 -11.45 4.77 15.13
N GLY A 275 -10.58 4.73 14.11
CA GLY A 275 -9.27 5.39 14.16
C GLY A 275 -9.38 6.89 14.40
N LEU A 276 -10.31 7.58 13.72
CA LEU A 276 -10.50 9.02 13.91
C LEU A 276 -11.09 9.35 15.29
N LYS A 277 -12.02 8.51 15.82
CA LYS A 277 -12.57 8.69 17.18
C LYS A 277 -11.46 8.57 18.23
N ILE A 278 -10.64 7.52 18.14
CA ILE A 278 -9.52 7.32 19.07
C ILE A 278 -8.45 8.41 18.90
N ALA A 279 -8.12 8.80 17.67
CA ALA A 279 -7.15 9.88 17.42
C ALA A 279 -7.58 11.22 18.03
N ARG A 280 -8.87 11.57 17.99
CA ARG A 280 -9.42 12.76 18.65
C ARG A 280 -9.33 12.65 20.16
N TRP A 281 -9.76 11.52 20.73
CA TRP A 281 -9.68 11.27 22.16
C TRP A 281 -8.22 11.33 22.67
N LEU A 282 -7.27 10.75 21.93
CA LEU A 282 -5.84 10.85 22.24
C LEU A 282 -5.33 12.30 22.19
N GLY A 283 -5.86 13.11 21.27
CA GLY A 283 -5.51 14.53 21.17
C GLY A 283 -5.93 15.38 22.39
N GLU A 284 -6.87 14.90 23.19
CA GLU A 284 -7.35 15.52 24.42
C GLU A 284 -6.60 15.03 25.68
N ARG A 285 -5.76 14.00 25.53
CA ARG A 285 -5.02 13.43 26.66
C ARG A 285 -3.84 14.32 27.10
N PRO A 286 -3.69 14.56 28.42
CA PRO A 286 -2.59 15.40 28.94
C PRO A 286 -1.20 14.78 28.68
N GLU A 287 -1.09 13.46 28.53
CA GLU A 287 0.14 12.75 28.27
C GLU A 287 0.61 12.85 26.80
N VAL A 288 -0.31 13.16 25.89
CA VAL A 288 -0.06 13.24 24.45
C VAL A 288 0.34 14.67 24.07
N ALA A 289 1.47 14.79 23.38
CA ALA A 289 1.93 16.07 22.85
C ALA A 289 1.35 16.34 21.45
N ARG A 290 1.23 15.31 20.60
CA ARG A 290 0.69 15.44 19.25
C ARG A 290 0.11 14.10 18.77
N VAL A 291 -0.90 14.18 17.90
CA VAL A 291 -1.43 13.03 17.14
C VAL A 291 -1.09 13.21 15.67
N LEU A 292 -0.45 12.21 15.09
CA LEU A 292 -0.01 12.21 13.69
C LEU A 292 -1.04 11.45 12.84
N HIS A 293 -2.23 12.01 12.68
CA HIS A 293 -3.31 11.45 11.86
C HIS A 293 -3.72 12.48 10.79
N PRO A 294 -3.52 12.22 9.49
CA PRO A 294 -3.76 13.19 8.42
C PRO A 294 -5.16 13.80 8.36
N ALA A 295 -6.18 13.06 8.80
CA ALA A 295 -7.56 13.56 8.82
C ALA A 295 -7.87 14.53 9.98
N LEU A 296 -6.95 14.74 10.93
CA LEU A 296 -7.11 15.77 11.96
C LEU A 296 -6.65 17.13 11.44
N SER A 297 -7.41 18.19 11.71
CA SER A 297 -7.06 19.56 11.30
C SER A 297 -5.77 20.07 11.94
N SER A 298 -5.34 19.47 13.05
CA SER A 298 -4.07 19.76 13.72
C SER A 298 -2.86 19.15 13.00
N HIS A 299 -3.07 18.22 12.05
CA HIS A 299 -1.97 17.60 11.30
C HIS A 299 -1.43 18.57 10.23
N PRO A 300 -0.10 18.78 10.12
CA PRO A 300 0.48 19.73 9.16
C PRO A 300 0.08 19.45 7.69
N GLY A 301 -0.07 18.19 7.33
CA GLY A 301 -0.47 17.75 5.98
C GLY A 301 -1.98 17.66 5.76
N HIS A 302 -2.83 18.14 6.71
CA HIS A 302 -4.29 18.01 6.62
C HIS A 302 -4.88 18.60 5.33
N ALA A 303 -4.43 19.77 4.93
CA ALA A 303 -4.91 20.44 3.72
C ALA A 303 -4.63 19.62 2.44
N LEU A 304 -3.46 19.00 2.34
CA LEU A 304 -3.10 18.12 1.24
C LEU A 304 -3.94 16.82 1.28
N TRP A 305 -4.10 16.24 2.47
CA TRP A 305 -4.95 15.08 2.65
C TRP A 305 -6.40 15.38 2.23
N GLN A 306 -6.97 16.50 2.68
CA GLN A 306 -8.35 16.90 2.34
C GLN A 306 -8.52 17.15 0.84
N ARG A 307 -7.50 17.68 0.15
CA ARG A 307 -7.52 17.93 -1.29
C ARG A 307 -7.47 16.64 -2.12
N ASP A 308 -6.67 15.66 -1.70
CA ASP A 308 -6.27 14.55 -2.55
C ASP A 308 -6.86 13.20 -2.16
N PHE A 309 -7.20 13.00 -0.89
CA PHE A 309 -7.71 11.74 -0.37
C PHE A 309 -9.22 11.81 -0.14
N SER A 310 -9.92 10.72 -0.40
CA SER A 310 -11.36 10.61 -0.12
C SER A 310 -11.69 9.98 1.23
N GLY A 311 -10.67 9.59 2.00
CA GLY A 311 -10.82 8.98 3.32
C GLY A 311 -9.47 8.72 3.98
N ALA A 312 -9.51 8.06 5.13
CA ALA A 312 -8.35 7.64 5.90
C ALA A 312 -8.52 6.20 6.38
N CYS A 313 -7.54 5.69 7.09
CA CYS A 313 -7.57 4.34 7.66
C CYS A 313 -7.33 4.36 9.17
N GLY A 314 -7.23 3.20 9.80
CA GLY A 314 -7.01 3.06 11.25
C GLY A 314 -5.54 3.19 11.68
N LEU A 315 -4.61 3.50 10.76
CA LEU A 315 -3.19 3.57 11.05
C LEU A 315 -2.73 5.02 11.24
N PHE A 316 -2.20 5.32 12.42
CA PHE A 316 -1.65 6.63 12.77
C PHE A 316 -0.66 6.51 13.93
N SER A 317 -0.02 7.61 14.32
CA SER A 317 0.90 7.65 15.46
C SER A 317 0.59 8.78 16.43
N ILE A 318 1.14 8.66 17.63
CA ILE A 318 1.20 9.75 18.61
C ILE A 318 2.64 10.05 18.99
N VAL A 319 2.85 11.27 19.45
CA VAL A 319 4.03 11.70 20.18
C VAL A 319 3.59 11.93 21.63
N LEU A 320 4.17 11.22 22.55
CA LEU A 320 3.97 11.45 23.99
C LEU A 320 4.76 12.67 24.45
N LYS A 321 4.38 13.29 25.56
CA LYS A 321 5.26 14.22 26.27
C LYS A 321 6.51 13.45 26.75
N PRO A 322 7.62 14.14 27.03
CA PRO A 322 8.83 13.49 27.49
C PRO A 322 8.57 12.64 28.74
N VAL A 323 8.79 11.35 28.61
CA VAL A 323 8.71 10.34 29.69
C VAL A 323 9.83 9.33 29.47
N PRO A 324 10.26 8.59 30.53
CA PRO A 324 11.25 7.52 30.38
C PRO A 324 10.77 6.41 29.44
N THR A 325 11.69 5.76 28.72
CA THR A 325 11.39 4.62 27.84
C THR A 325 10.65 3.48 28.60
N ALA A 326 11.02 3.24 29.86
CA ALA A 326 10.34 2.25 30.69
C ALA A 326 8.85 2.54 30.88
N ALA A 327 8.46 3.81 30.99
CA ALA A 327 7.05 4.18 31.09
C ALA A 327 6.28 3.91 29.78
N VAL A 328 6.92 4.13 28.62
CA VAL A 328 6.33 3.75 27.31
C VAL A 328 6.15 2.26 27.19
N HIS A 329 7.12 1.45 27.66
CA HIS A 329 7.00 0.01 27.67
C HIS A 329 5.86 -0.43 28.61
N ALA A 330 5.78 0.12 29.83
CA ALA A 330 4.68 -0.17 30.76
C ALA A 330 3.31 0.19 30.17
N PHE A 331 3.20 1.32 29.44
CA PHE A 331 1.99 1.68 28.71
C PHE A 331 1.56 0.61 27.71
N ILE A 332 2.49 0.16 26.85
CA ILE A 332 2.18 -0.79 25.76
C ILE A 332 1.95 -2.20 26.33
N ASP A 333 2.74 -2.63 27.31
CA ASP A 333 2.67 -3.97 27.91
C ASP A 333 1.37 -4.18 28.71
N GLU A 334 0.76 -3.11 29.23
CA GLU A 334 -0.53 -3.16 29.94
C GLU A 334 -1.73 -3.34 29.00
N LEU A 335 -1.59 -3.00 27.70
CA LEU A 335 -2.67 -3.13 26.74
C LEU A 335 -3.04 -4.58 26.50
N SER A 336 -4.32 -4.93 26.63
CA SER A 336 -4.83 -6.29 26.47
C SER A 336 -5.56 -6.52 25.14
N LEU A 337 -6.10 -5.45 24.54
CA LEU A 337 -6.78 -5.48 23.25
C LEU A 337 -5.86 -5.10 22.08
N PHE A 338 -4.80 -4.37 22.35
CA PHE A 338 -3.80 -4.04 21.35
C PHE A 338 -2.65 -5.04 21.40
N GLY A 339 -2.46 -5.79 20.31
CA GLY A 339 -1.29 -6.66 20.16
C GLY A 339 0.00 -5.85 19.85
N ILE A 340 1.15 -6.41 20.23
CA ILE A 340 2.47 -5.89 19.83
C ILE A 340 2.89 -6.59 18.54
N GLY A 341 2.80 -5.90 17.41
CA GLY A 341 3.05 -6.51 16.10
C GLY A 341 3.57 -5.51 15.06
N ALA A 342 4.46 -5.99 14.19
CA ALA A 342 5.12 -5.14 13.18
C ALA A 342 4.19 -4.75 12.01
N SER A 343 3.17 -5.54 11.70
CA SER A 343 2.23 -5.30 10.59
C SER A 343 1.09 -4.35 10.99
N TRP A 344 0.05 -4.30 10.16
CA TRP A 344 -1.20 -3.57 10.35
C TRP A 344 -2.18 -3.91 9.22
N GLY A 345 -3.41 -3.43 9.31
CA GLY A 345 -4.42 -3.57 8.24
C GLY A 345 -5.26 -4.83 8.34
N GLY A 346 -5.06 -5.64 9.38
CA GLY A 346 -5.92 -6.74 9.78
C GLY A 346 -7.14 -6.28 10.58
N TYR A 347 -7.87 -7.24 11.15
CA TYR A 347 -9.03 -6.98 11.99
C TYR A 347 -8.66 -6.64 13.44
N GLU A 348 -7.42 -6.98 13.86
CA GLU A 348 -6.88 -6.77 15.20
C GLU A 348 -6.25 -5.38 15.36
N SER A 349 -6.40 -4.79 16.55
CA SER A 349 -5.71 -3.56 16.95
C SER A 349 -4.26 -3.85 17.37
N LEU A 350 -3.35 -2.96 16.98
CA LEU A 350 -1.91 -3.09 17.28
C LEU A 350 -1.33 -1.78 17.81
N ALA A 351 -0.37 -1.90 18.74
CA ALA A 351 0.43 -0.78 19.24
C ALA A 351 1.91 -1.14 19.26
N ILE A 352 2.78 -0.26 18.76
CA ILE A 352 4.24 -0.44 18.84
C ILE A 352 4.95 0.89 19.12
N PRO A 353 6.03 0.89 19.93
CA PRO A 353 6.92 2.02 20.02
C PRO A 353 7.79 2.10 18.75
N PHE A 354 8.22 3.31 18.37
CA PHE A 354 9.13 3.48 17.25
C PHE A 354 10.00 4.73 17.39
N ASP A 355 11.11 4.76 16.64
CA ASP A 355 11.94 5.94 16.42
C ASP A 355 12.34 6.01 14.95
N CYS A 356 12.10 7.14 14.30
CA CYS A 356 12.49 7.37 12.92
C CYS A 356 13.89 8.00 12.78
N ALA A 357 14.53 8.46 13.85
CA ALA A 357 15.81 9.16 13.76
C ALA A 357 16.90 8.36 13.01
N PRO A 358 17.08 7.03 13.26
CA PRO A 358 18.07 6.24 12.54
C PRO A 358 17.74 6.00 11.05
N MET A 359 16.50 6.33 10.63
CA MET A 359 15.99 6.10 9.29
C MET A 359 15.91 7.36 8.44
N ARG A 360 16.38 8.51 8.96
CA ARG A 360 16.34 9.82 8.28
C ARG A 360 17.73 10.24 7.86
N SER A 361 17.84 10.82 6.67
CA SER A 361 19.10 11.34 6.14
C SER A 361 18.95 12.70 5.44
N ALA A 362 17.77 13.01 4.93
CA ALA A 362 17.44 14.29 4.32
C ALA A 362 16.70 15.24 5.28
N THR A 363 16.10 14.69 6.34
CA THR A 363 15.35 15.43 7.35
C THR A 363 15.78 15.02 8.75
N VAL A 364 15.45 15.83 9.75
CA VAL A 364 15.68 15.52 11.16
C VAL A 364 14.38 15.09 11.81
N TRP A 365 14.38 13.89 12.37
CA TRP A 365 13.26 13.42 13.20
C TRP A 365 13.51 13.83 14.65
N ALA A 366 12.82 14.89 15.10
CA ALA A 366 12.89 15.40 16.45
C ALA A 366 11.47 15.65 16.98
N PRO A 367 10.72 14.60 17.33
CA PRO A 367 9.31 14.72 17.72
C PRO A 367 9.10 15.44 19.06
N GLY A 368 10.10 15.49 19.92
CA GLY A 368 10.06 16.13 21.24
C GLY A 368 9.61 15.17 22.36
N GLY A 369 9.41 13.90 22.06
CA GLY A 369 9.05 12.86 23.02
C GLY A 369 8.94 11.49 22.37
N PRO A 370 8.70 10.43 23.15
CA PRO A 370 8.54 9.09 22.62
C PRO A 370 7.36 8.96 21.66
N THR A 371 7.45 8.02 20.74
CA THR A 371 6.43 7.81 19.70
C THR A 371 5.85 6.42 19.75
N VAL A 372 4.53 6.32 19.55
CA VAL A 372 3.79 5.06 19.46
C VAL A 372 2.93 5.08 18.21
N ARG A 373 3.02 4.02 17.41
CA ARG A 373 2.14 3.78 16.27
C ARG A 373 0.99 2.88 16.70
N PHE A 374 -0.21 3.28 16.31
CA PHE A 374 -1.42 2.47 16.46
C PHE A 374 -1.93 2.02 15.10
N HIS A 375 -2.47 0.81 15.06
CA HIS A 375 -3.44 0.37 14.10
C HIS A 375 -4.72 0.04 14.84
N ILE A 376 -5.83 0.67 14.45
CA ILE A 376 -7.14 0.43 15.04
C ILE A 376 -7.86 -0.60 14.18
N GLY A 377 -8.17 -1.74 14.79
CA GLY A 377 -8.83 -2.87 14.18
C GLY A 377 -10.35 -2.70 14.05
N LEU A 378 -11.07 -3.79 14.24
CA LEU A 378 -12.54 -3.86 14.11
C LEU A 378 -13.24 -4.15 15.45
N GLU A 379 -12.49 -4.10 16.55
CA GLU A 379 -13.01 -4.24 17.91
C GLU A 379 -13.91 -3.05 18.28
N ASP A 380 -14.68 -3.18 19.36
CA ASP A 380 -15.47 -2.07 19.88
C ASP A 380 -14.56 -0.90 20.30
N VAL A 381 -14.89 0.29 19.81
CA VAL A 381 -14.04 1.47 19.99
C VAL A 381 -14.02 2.00 21.41
N ASP A 382 -15.08 1.80 22.18
CA ASP A 382 -15.15 2.25 23.57
C ASP A 382 -14.36 1.30 24.49
N ASP A 383 -14.35 0.00 24.18
CA ASP A 383 -13.48 -0.99 24.83
C ASP A 383 -12.00 -0.70 24.54
N LEU A 384 -11.65 -0.33 23.28
CA LEU A 384 -10.28 0.09 22.93
C LEU A 384 -9.86 1.34 23.71
N ILE A 385 -10.74 2.31 23.90
CA ILE A 385 -10.46 3.51 24.71
C ILE A 385 -10.24 3.11 26.17
N GLY A 386 -11.08 2.24 26.73
CA GLY A 386 -10.89 1.74 28.10
C GLY A 386 -9.57 0.99 28.29
N ASP A 387 -9.10 0.26 27.27
CA ASP A 387 -7.79 -0.39 27.28
C ASP A 387 -6.65 0.64 27.26
N LEU A 388 -6.75 1.67 26.43
CA LEU A 388 -5.78 2.78 26.39
C LEU A 388 -5.74 3.55 27.72
N GLU A 389 -6.88 3.72 28.41
CA GLU A 389 -6.92 4.36 29.75
C GLU A 389 -6.12 3.57 30.79
N ARG A 390 -6.19 2.23 30.78
CA ARG A 390 -5.36 1.37 31.63
C ARG A 390 -3.87 1.53 31.28
N GLY A 391 -3.54 1.53 29.99
CA GLY A 391 -2.18 1.80 29.54
C GLY A 391 -1.64 3.13 30.04
N PHE A 392 -2.42 4.24 29.95
CA PHE A 392 -2.00 5.54 30.46
C PHE A 392 -1.84 5.56 31.98
N ALA A 393 -2.64 4.78 32.74
CA ALA A 393 -2.46 4.62 34.17
C ALA A 393 -1.12 3.94 34.50
N ALA A 394 -0.74 2.90 33.71
CA ALA A 394 0.56 2.24 33.84
C ALA A 394 1.73 3.16 33.45
N LEU A 395 1.58 3.98 32.38
CA LEU A 395 2.56 4.99 32.01
C LEU A 395 2.82 5.97 33.15
N ALA A 396 1.76 6.48 33.80
CA ALA A 396 1.87 7.41 34.91
C ALA A 396 2.49 6.78 36.16
N ALA A 397 2.26 5.49 36.40
CA ALA A 397 2.84 4.76 37.55
C ALA A 397 4.34 4.47 37.37
N ALA A 398 4.82 4.40 36.11
CA ALA A 398 6.21 4.09 35.77
C ALA A 398 7.06 5.34 35.41
N GLY A 399 6.47 6.51 35.27
CA GLY A 399 7.11 7.79 34.97
C GLY A 399 7.20 8.68 36.17
#